data_8be79aa2c1f0dd49d1aaaef0706241cb
#
_entry.id   8be79aa2c1f0dd49d1aaaef0706241cb
#
_cell.length_a   1.000
_cell.length_b   1.000
_cell.length_c   1.000
_cell.angle_alpha   90.00
_cell.angle_beta   90.00
_cell.angle_gamma   90.00
#
_symmetry.space_group_name_H-M   'P 1'
#
loop_
_entity.id
_entity.type
_entity.pdbx_description
1 polymer ?
#
loop_
_entity_poly.entity_id
_entity_poly.type
_entity_poly.pdbx_seq_one_letter_code
_entity_poly.pdbx_strand_id
1 'polypeptide(L)'
;NYQLNYKMARKYDYPLAVGYLSVINWQELTFHFNPKIMQEVSKTLATLLNESKGEFDEAGTINDGEYLLLGPHQTEDEIAEKFNSLAVAIKVRFFANLGSYSVQIGYAYGLPTAQDIDPYIFLSRLSETTKV
;
A
#
# COMPACT_ATOMS: atom_id res chain seq x y z
N ASN A 1 6.63 -11.62 -4.63
CA ASN A 1 6.13 -10.50 -5.42
C ASN A 1 4.62 -10.63 -5.65
N TYR A 2 3.99 -9.55 -6.03
CA TYR A 2 2.53 -9.51 -6.13
C TYR A 2 1.97 -10.53 -7.14
N GLN A 3 2.52 -10.59 -8.33
CA GLN A 3 2.05 -11.52 -9.37
C GLN A 3 2.15 -12.97 -8.91
N LEU A 4 3.27 -13.33 -8.31
CA LEU A 4 3.49 -14.69 -7.84
C LEU A 4 2.53 -15.03 -6.70
N ASN A 5 2.37 -14.14 -5.73
CA ASN A 5 1.45 -14.34 -4.61
C ASN A 5 0.00 -14.49 -5.10
N TYR A 6 -0.40 -13.67 -6.06
CA TYR A 6 -1.72 -13.75 -6.65
C TYR A 6 -1.97 -15.11 -7.32
N LYS A 7 -1.02 -15.54 -8.13
CA LYS A 7 -1.11 -16.85 -8.85
C LYS A 7 -1.13 -18.01 -7.88
N MET A 8 -0.32 -17.97 -6.84
CA MET A 8 -0.28 -19.02 -5.81
C MET A 8 -1.60 -19.11 -5.05
N ALA A 9 -2.18 -17.97 -4.69
CA ALA A 9 -3.45 -17.94 -3.99
C ALA A 9 -4.57 -18.56 -4.82
N ARG A 10 -4.60 -18.29 -6.12
CA ARG A 10 -5.58 -18.90 -7.02
C ARG A 10 -5.34 -20.39 -7.26
N LYS A 11 -4.08 -20.77 -7.44
CA LYS A 11 -3.72 -22.17 -7.68
C LYS A 11 -4.04 -23.07 -6.49
N TYR A 12 -3.74 -22.59 -5.28
CA TYR A 12 -3.92 -23.37 -4.06
C TYR A 12 -5.19 -23.02 -3.29
N ASP A 13 -6.02 -22.15 -3.86
CA ASP A 13 -7.35 -21.77 -3.36
C ASP A 13 -7.32 -21.31 -1.92
N TYR A 14 -6.49 -20.30 -1.64
CA TYR A 14 -6.52 -19.60 -0.36
C TYR A 14 -6.75 -18.10 -0.56
N PRO A 15 -7.32 -17.43 0.45
CA PRO A 15 -7.55 -15.98 0.35
C PRO A 15 -6.24 -15.21 0.39
N LEU A 16 -6.15 -14.15 -0.41
CA LEU A 16 -5.04 -13.20 -0.39
C LEU A 16 -5.61 -11.81 -0.13
N ALA A 17 -5.43 -11.30 1.08
CA ALA A 17 -5.81 -9.93 1.38
C ALA A 17 -4.77 -8.98 0.80
N VAL A 18 -5.22 -7.92 0.15
CA VAL A 18 -4.34 -6.93 -0.48
C VAL A 18 -4.69 -5.55 0.04
N GLY A 19 -3.68 -4.86 0.54
CA GLY A 19 -3.78 -3.45 0.89
C GLY A 19 -2.99 -2.61 -0.09
N TYR A 20 -3.55 -1.49 -0.50
CA TYR A 20 -2.96 -0.53 -1.44
C TYR A 20 -2.85 0.83 -0.76
N LEU A 21 -1.67 1.42 -0.82
CA LEU A 21 -1.38 2.73 -0.27
C LEU A 21 -0.81 3.62 -1.37
N SER A 22 -1.36 4.82 -1.52
CA SER A 22 -0.89 5.78 -2.51
C SER A 22 -0.62 7.14 -1.85
N VAL A 23 0.49 7.76 -2.21
CA VAL A 23 0.72 9.18 -1.89
C VAL A 23 0.06 10.00 -3.00
N ILE A 24 -1.11 10.55 -2.70
CA ILE A 24 -1.93 11.24 -3.72
C ILE A 24 -1.29 12.54 -4.21
N ASN A 25 -0.48 13.19 -3.41
CA ASN A 25 0.23 14.41 -3.81
C ASN A 25 1.69 14.14 -4.19
N TRP A 26 2.01 12.92 -4.64
CA TRP A 26 3.38 12.56 -5.00
C TRP A 26 3.99 13.46 -6.05
N GLN A 27 3.24 13.76 -7.12
CA GLN A 27 3.74 14.62 -8.19
C GLN A 27 4.00 16.04 -7.72
N GLU A 28 3.13 16.58 -6.88
CA GLU A 28 3.33 17.90 -6.27
C GLU A 28 4.61 17.93 -5.45
N LEU A 29 4.82 16.93 -4.60
CA LEU A 29 6.03 16.85 -3.78
C LEU A 29 7.27 16.70 -4.66
N THR A 30 7.20 15.87 -5.70
CA THR A 30 8.31 15.68 -6.64
C THR A 30 8.67 16.97 -7.38
N PHE A 31 7.68 17.81 -7.65
CA PHE A 31 7.90 19.11 -8.28
C PHE A 31 8.67 20.08 -7.35
N HIS A 32 8.38 20.04 -6.04
CA HIS A 32 8.96 20.97 -5.07
C HIS A 32 10.25 20.48 -4.43
N PHE A 33 10.51 19.18 -4.42
CA PHE A 33 11.61 18.60 -3.68
C PHE A 33 12.50 17.75 -4.58
N ASN A 34 13.79 17.64 -4.22
CA ASN A 34 14.75 16.86 -5.00
C ASN A 34 14.57 15.35 -4.76
N PRO A 35 15.16 14.50 -5.63
CA PRO A 35 15.02 13.04 -5.51
C PRO A 35 15.47 12.47 -4.16
N LYS A 36 16.48 13.06 -3.54
CA LYS A 36 16.98 12.60 -2.23
C LYS A 36 15.91 12.73 -1.14
N ILE A 37 15.22 13.86 -1.11
CA ILE A 37 14.13 14.10 -0.14
C ILE A 37 12.98 13.14 -0.42
N MET A 38 12.63 12.94 -1.67
CA MET A 38 11.56 12.00 -2.04
C MET A 38 11.90 10.56 -1.69
N GLN A 39 13.18 10.17 -1.80
CA GLN A 39 13.63 8.84 -1.35
C GLN A 39 13.49 8.68 0.15
N GLU A 40 13.75 9.73 0.93
CA GLU A 40 13.57 9.71 2.38
C GLU A 40 12.08 9.53 2.75
N VAL A 41 11.18 10.21 2.04
CA VAL A 41 9.74 10.03 2.22
C VAL A 41 9.35 8.58 1.92
N SER A 42 9.79 8.05 0.80
CA SER A 42 9.50 6.68 0.40
C SER A 42 10.03 5.66 1.41
N LYS A 43 11.25 5.87 1.90
CA LYS A 43 11.86 5.00 2.91
C LYS A 43 11.07 5.01 4.23
N THR A 44 10.61 6.17 4.65
CA THR A 44 9.80 6.30 5.88
C THR A 44 8.48 5.54 5.71
N LEU A 45 7.82 5.68 4.57
CA LEU A 45 6.58 4.96 4.29
C LEU A 45 6.81 3.44 4.26
N ALA A 46 7.87 2.99 3.61
CA ALA A 46 8.22 1.57 3.56
C ALA A 46 8.50 1.02 4.96
N THR A 47 9.17 1.79 5.81
CA THR A 47 9.42 1.40 7.21
C THR A 47 8.12 1.24 7.98
N LEU A 48 7.20 2.20 7.84
CA LEU A 48 5.90 2.12 8.52
C LEU A 48 5.08 0.92 8.03
N LEU A 49 5.13 0.64 6.73
CA LEU A 49 4.48 -0.54 6.16
C LEU A 49 5.07 -1.84 6.75
N ASN A 50 6.38 -1.93 6.79
CA ASN A 50 7.07 -3.11 7.34
C ASN A 50 6.78 -3.29 8.83
N GLU A 51 6.65 -2.23 9.59
CA GLU A 51 6.27 -2.29 11.00
C GLU A 51 4.84 -2.76 11.21
N SER A 52 3.97 -2.50 10.24
CA SER A 52 2.55 -2.87 10.30
C SER A 52 2.28 -4.29 9.84
N LYS A 53 3.21 -4.90 9.10
CA LYS A 53 3.00 -6.24 8.53
C LYS A 53 3.11 -7.33 9.58
N GLY A 54 2.35 -8.42 9.39
CA GLY A 54 2.47 -9.63 10.17
C GLY A 54 3.61 -10.51 9.68
N GLU A 55 3.84 -11.63 10.37
CA GLU A 55 4.97 -12.54 10.10
C GLU A 55 4.99 -13.07 8.67
N PHE A 56 3.82 -13.36 8.10
CA PHE A 56 3.71 -13.95 6.77
C PHE A 56 3.28 -12.94 5.71
N ASP A 57 3.18 -11.68 6.06
CA ASP A 57 2.83 -10.62 5.11
C ASP A 57 4.03 -10.20 4.29
N GLU A 58 3.77 -9.74 3.08
CA GLU A 58 4.79 -9.17 2.22
C GLU A 58 4.43 -7.72 1.89
N ALA A 59 5.39 -6.82 2.08
CA ALA A 59 5.22 -5.41 1.74
C ALA A 59 6.17 -5.03 0.61
N GLY A 60 5.74 -4.16 -0.29
CA GLY A 60 6.57 -3.73 -1.40
C GLY A 60 6.06 -2.48 -2.09
N THR A 61 6.92 -1.92 -2.92
CA THR A 61 6.62 -0.78 -3.76
C THR A 61 6.26 -1.28 -5.15
N ILE A 62 5.19 -0.74 -5.74
CA ILE A 62 4.78 -1.10 -7.11
C ILE A 62 5.08 0.01 -8.12
N ASN A 63 5.02 1.25 -7.69
CA ASN A 63 5.39 2.44 -8.45
C ASN A 63 5.84 3.51 -7.47
N ASP A 64 6.36 4.62 -7.98
CA ASP A 64 6.71 5.76 -7.14
C ASP A 64 5.49 6.24 -6.36
N GLY A 65 5.61 6.25 -5.04
CA GLY A 65 4.52 6.68 -4.17
C GLY A 65 3.35 5.69 -4.05
N GLU A 66 3.52 4.45 -4.53
CA GLU A 66 2.49 3.42 -4.44
C GLU A 66 3.04 2.13 -3.84
N TYR A 67 2.33 1.59 -2.88
CA TYR A 67 2.79 0.46 -2.05
C TYR A 67 1.70 -0.58 -1.91
N LEU A 68 2.12 -1.84 -1.77
CA LEU A 68 1.22 -2.96 -1.48
C LEU A 68 1.62 -3.65 -0.19
N LEU A 69 0.61 -4.14 0.52
CA LEU A 69 0.77 -5.10 1.60
C LEU A 69 -0.05 -6.33 1.25
N LEU A 70 0.60 -7.48 1.20
CA LEU A 70 -0.03 -8.75 0.84
C LEU A 70 -0.15 -9.61 2.09
N GLY A 71 -1.37 -10.05 2.39
CA GLY A 71 -1.65 -10.88 3.57
C GLY A 71 -2.30 -12.20 3.16
N PRO A 72 -1.51 -13.26 2.91
CA PRO A 72 -2.07 -14.57 2.60
C PRO A 72 -2.83 -15.14 3.79
N HIS A 73 -3.93 -15.82 3.50
CA HIS A 73 -4.82 -16.44 4.51
C HIS A 73 -5.47 -15.44 5.47
N GLN A 74 -5.58 -14.18 5.09
CA GLN A 74 -6.22 -13.16 5.92
C GLN A 74 -7.60 -12.79 5.40
N THR A 75 -8.44 -12.31 6.32
CA THR A 75 -9.76 -11.79 6.00
C THR A 75 -9.69 -10.32 5.64
N GLU A 76 -10.78 -9.80 5.06
CA GLU A 76 -10.89 -8.37 4.79
C GLU A 76 -10.81 -7.54 6.07
N ASP A 77 -11.42 -8.01 7.16
CA ASP A 77 -11.38 -7.31 8.46
C ASP A 77 -9.96 -7.20 9.00
N GLU A 78 -9.16 -8.25 8.85
CA GLU A 78 -7.77 -8.24 9.29
C GLU A 78 -6.93 -7.23 8.52
N ILE A 79 -7.06 -7.19 7.19
CA ILE A 79 -6.32 -6.22 6.39
C ILE A 79 -6.85 -4.79 6.61
N ALA A 80 -8.14 -4.63 6.83
CA ALA A 80 -8.76 -3.34 7.14
C ALA A 80 -8.19 -2.75 8.43
N GLU A 81 -8.08 -3.56 9.48
CA GLU A 81 -7.52 -3.13 10.76
C GLU A 81 -6.08 -2.67 10.61
N LYS A 82 -5.25 -3.43 9.88
CA LYS A 82 -3.87 -3.05 9.61
C LYS A 82 -3.77 -1.72 8.88
N PHE A 83 -4.57 -1.52 7.84
CA PHE A 83 -4.52 -0.30 7.04
C PHE A 83 -5.09 0.90 7.76
N ASN A 84 -6.12 0.73 8.55
CA ASN A 84 -6.64 1.83 9.37
C ASN A 84 -5.60 2.30 10.40
N SER A 85 -4.90 1.36 11.05
CA SER A 85 -3.81 1.68 11.98
C SER A 85 -2.63 2.33 11.27
N LEU A 86 -2.27 1.83 10.09
CA LEU A 86 -1.20 2.37 9.27
C LEU A 86 -1.51 3.81 8.84
N ALA A 87 -2.74 4.07 8.42
CA ALA A 87 -3.16 5.41 8.00
C ALA A 87 -3.03 6.42 9.13
N VAL A 88 -3.42 6.05 10.36
CA VAL A 88 -3.24 6.89 11.53
C VAL A 88 -1.75 7.14 11.80
N ALA A 89 -0.93 6.10 11.74
CA ALA A 89 0.51 6.21 11.97
C ALA A 89 1.18 7.15 10.97
N ILE A 90 0.77 7.10 9.71
CA ILE A 90 1.31 7.99 8.67
C ILE A 90 0.86 9.44 8.90
N LYS A 91 -0.40 9.65 9.26
CA LYS A 91 -0.95 11.00 9.47
C LYS A 91 -0.28 11.74 10.62
N VAL A 92 0.18 11.02 11.64
CA VAL A 92 0.87 11.63 12.79
C VAL A 92 2.39 11.63 12.64
N ARG A 93 2.92 10.99 11.60
CA ARG A 93 4.36 10.91 11.39
C ARG A 93 4.91 12.23 10.86
N PHE A 94 5.98 12.71 11.48
CA PHE A 94 6.74 13.85 10.98
C PHE A 94 7.63 13.40 9.83
N PHE A 95 7.53 14.10 8.70
CA PHE A 95 8.41 13.91 7.54
C PHE A 95 9.36 15.09 7.46
N ALA A 96 10.65 14.85 7.67
CA ALA A 96 11.66 15.89 7.65
C ALA A 96 11.84 16.50 6.27
N ASN A 97 12.25 17.75 6.22
CA ASN A 97 12.66 18.48 5.01
C ASN A 97 11.53 18.80 4.01
N LEU A 98 10.27 18.66 4.42
CA LEU A 98 9.13 19.03 3.58
C LEU A 98 8.59 20.44 3.83
N GLY A 99 9.15 21.16 4.80
CA GLY A 99 8.66 22.50 5.12
C GLY A 99 7.20 22.48 5.53
N SER A 100 6.38 23.28 4.85
CA SER A 100 4.94 23.35 5.10
C SER A 100 4.14 22.27 4.36
N TYR A 101 4.79 21.49 3.48
CA TYR A 101 4.11 20.44 2.74
C TYR A 101 3.90 19.20 3.61
N SER A 102 2.80 18.51 3.38
CA SER A 102 2.49 17.26 4.06
C SER A 102 2.39 16.11 3.06
N VAL A 103 2.58 14.88 3.56
CA VAL A 103 2.35 13.67 2.77
C VAL A 103 0.87 13.34 2.88
N GLN A 104 0.16 13.40 1.75
CA GLN A 104 -1.26 13.09 1.67
C GLN A 104 -1.42 11.67 1.12
N ILE A 105 -2.12 10.83 1.86
CA ILE A 105 -2.29 9.42 1.48
C ILE A 105 -3.73 9.08 1.15
N GLY A 106 -3.88 8.14 0.23
CA GLY A 106 -5.11 7.41 0.03
C GLY A 106 -4.83 5.93 0.15
N TYR A 107 -5.81 5.14 0.56
CA TYR A 107 -5.62 3.71 0.72
C TYR A 107 -6.90 2.94 0.40
N ALA A 108 -6.71 1.69 0.02
CA ALA A 108 -7.79 0.75 -0.23
C ALA A 108 -7.32 -0.66 0.16
N TYR A 109 -8.26 -1.54 0.42
CA TYR A 109 -7.96 -2.92 0.76
C TYR A 109 -9.12 -3.82 0.33
N GLY A 110 -8.81 -5.08 0.10
CA GLY A 110 -9.81 -6.05 -0.29
C GLY A 110 -9.18 -7.39 -0.65
N LEU A 111 -10.03 -8.31 -1.04
CA LEU A 111 -9.63 -9.62 -1.53
C LEU A 111 -10.10 -9.79 -2.98
N PRO A 112 -9.26 -10.42 -3.84
CA PRO A 112 -9.70 -10.76 -5.20
C PRO A 112 -10.92 -11.66 -5.18
N THR A 113 -11.80 -11.45 -6.16
CA THR A 113 -12.97 -12.30 -6.39
C THR A 113 -12.75 -13.18 -7.61
N ALA A 114 -13.68 -14.11 -7.88
CA ALA A 114 -13.63 -14.95 -9.06
C ALA A 114 -13.62 -14.16 -10.38
N GLN A 115 -14.11 -12.92 -10.35
CA GLN A 115 -14.14 -12.03 -11.52
C GLN A 115 -12.78 -11.36 -11.78
N ASP A 116 -11.91 -11.34 -10.80
CA ASP A 116 -10.57 -10.75 -10.90
C ASP A 116 -9.61 -11.79 -11.47
N ILE A 117 -9.73 -12.04 -12.78
CA ILE A 117 -8.98 -13.12 -13.47
C ILE A 117 -7.49 -12.82 -13.63
N ASP A 118 -7.09 -11.59 -13.36
CA ASP A 118 -5.74 -11.07 -13.61
C ASP A 118 -5.34 -10.18 -12.44
N PRO A 119 -4.09 -10.28 -11.94
CA PRO A 119 -3.65 -9.46 -10.81
C PRO A 119 -3.78 -7.96 -11.07
N TYR A 120 -3.57 -7.51 -12.30
CA TYR A 120 -3.67 -6.09 -12.65
C TYR A 120 -5.11 -5.59 -12.72
N ILE A 121 -6.05 -6.44 -13.14
CA ILE A 121 -7.47 -6.10 -13.13
C ILE A 121 -7.93 -5.86 -11.69
N PHE A 122 -7.55 -6.73 -10.77
CA PHE A 122 -7.88 -6.56 -9.36
C PHE A 122 -7.26 -5.28 -8.79
N LEU A 123 -5.97 -5.06 -9.07
CA LEU A 123 -5.25 -3.90 -8.55
C LEU A 123 -5.86 -2.59 -9.07
N SER A 124 -6.23 -2.54 -10.35
CA SER A 124 -6.88 -1.38 -10.94
C SER A 124 -8.23 -1.09 -10.29
N ARG A 125 -9.03 -2.13 -10.07
CA ARG A 125 -10.32 -1.99 -9.37
C ARG A 125 -10.12 -1.52 -7.94
N LEU A 126 -9.12 -2.06 -7.26
CA LEU A 126 -8.82 -1.68 -5.88
C LEU A 126 -8.40 -0.21 -5.78
N SER A 127 -7.55 0.24 -6.69
CA SER A 127 -7.06 1.62 -6.70
C SER A 127 -8.19 2.64 -6.91
N GLU A 128 -9.23 2.27 -7.66
CA GLU A 128 -10.40 3.13 -7.89
C GLU A 128 -11.23 3.34 -6.62
N THR A 129 -11.11 2.47 -5.63
CA THR A 129 -11.84 2.57 -4.36
C THR A 129 -11.04 3.27 -3.27
N THR A 130 -9.92 3.89 -3.62
CA THR A 130 -9.00 4.52 -2.67
C THR A 130 -9.70 5.58 -1.83
N LYS A 131 -9.55 5.45 -0.51
CA LYS A 131 -10.06 6.40 0.48
C LYS A 131 -8.99 7.43 0.80
N VAL A 132 -9.41 8.66 0.95
CA VAL A 132 -8.51 9.78 1.23
C VAL A 132 -8.56 10.18 2.71
#